data_d2b73ac806e42896e1effc9d17a6dc0d
#
_entry.id   d2b73ac806e42896e1effc9d17a6dc0d
#
_cell.length_a   1.000
_cell.length_b   1.000
_cell.length_c   1.000
_cell.angle_alpha   90.00
_cell.angle_beta   90.00
_cell.angle_gamma   90.00
#
_symmetry.space_group_name_H-M   'P 1'
#
loop_
_entity.id
_entity.type
_entity.pdbx_description
1 polymer ?
#
loop_
_entity_poly.entity_id
_entity_poly.type
_entity_poly.pdbx_seq_one_letter_code
_entity_poly.pdbx_strand_id
1 'polypeptide(L)'
;MKKRYGILVSAALVGALCLAALPCAGRGEADASPQSLYAGRTRDADVLIDIPNLRQYGGYTCGTTCVQMLMNWLEPYQADLNLTAYEEALGTTEETGTSPDAILTFFEENGVRVIAKEKRTTDDLIAALDRGHPVLVCIQAWSADGYNTQDPSDADTYLAEGHWVICVGYQKKTGGNVFYFNDPACVGYGLMREADLNRRWIDMDAAGTIYDHYGIEIDESGSAYDPQGVFELE
;
A
#
# COMPACT_ATOMS: atom_id res chain seq x y z
N MET A 1 45.61 45.85 -20.14
CA MET A 1 45.24 45.44 -18.76
C MET A 1 44.10 44.40 -18.83
N LYS A 2 44.41 43.12 -18.68
CA LYS A 2 43.43 42.01 -18.71
C LYS A 2 43.12 41.61 -17.26
N LYS A 3 41.87 41.83 -16.81
CA LYS A 3 41.39 41.36 -15.52
C LYS A 3 41.00 39.90 -15.67
N ARG A 4 41.66 39.00 -14.92
CA ARG A 4 41.29 37.59 -14.74
C ARG A 4 40.24 37.52 -13.62
N TYR A 5 39.08 37.01 -13.93
CA TYR A 5 38.11 36.59 -12.92
C TYR A 5 38.36 35.11 -12.60
N GLY A 6 38.76 34.85 -11.36
CA GLY A 6 38.86 33.50 -10.82
C GLY A 6 37.47 32.97 -10.48
N ILE A 7 37.14 31.82 -11.00
CA ILE A 7 35.93 31.08 -10.63
C ILE A 7 36.28 30.23 -9.41
N LEU A 8 35.69 30.58 -8.28
CA LEU A 8 35.70 29.73 -7.09
C LEU A 8 34.66 28.60 -7.31
N VAL A 9 35.16 27.39 -7.49
CA VAL A 9 34.32 26.19 -7.49
C VAL A 9 34.12 25.80 -6.03
N SER A 10 32.93 26.09 -5.49
CA SER A 10 32.50 25.55 -4.21
C SER A 10 32.14 24.09 -4.41
N ALA A 11 32.91 23.18 -3.86
CA ALA A 11 32.58 21.79 -3.75
C ALA A 11 31.43 21.64 -2.73
N ALA A 12 30.19 21.44 -3.19
CA ALA A 12 29.13 21.01 -2.35
C ALA A 12 29.35 19.52 -2.00
N LEU A 13 29.60 19.27 -0.72
CA LEU A 13 29.55 17.90 -0.17
C LEU A 13 28.10 17.42 -0.28
N VAL A 14 27.86 16.52 -1.20
CA VAL A 14 26.64 15.72 -1.22
C VAL A 14 26.79 14.70 -0.09
N GLY A 15 26.19 15.01 1.06
CA GLY A 15 26.02 14.04 2.13
C GLY A 15 25.02 12.99 1.65
N ALA A 16 25.51 11.79 1.34
CA ALA A 16 24.65 10.64 1.14
C ALA A 16 23.97 10.32 2.48
N LEU A 17 22.72 10.75 2.63
CA LEU A 17 21.84 10.25 3.69
C LEU A 17 21.47 8.82 3.30
N CYS A 18 22.19 7.84 3.83
CA CYS A 18 21.72 6.47 3.89
C CYS A 18 20.50 6.43 4.82
N LEU A 19 19.30 6.55 4.27
CA LEU A 19 18.10 6.14 4.99
C LEU A 19 18.23 4.63 5.23
N ALA A 20 18.68 4.29 6.42
CA ALA A 20 18.59 2.92 6.91
C ALA A 20 17.11 2.56 6.98
N ALA A 21 16.68 1.61 6.15
CA ALA A 21 15.39 0.97 6.29
C ALA A 21 15.33 0.36 7.70
N LEU A 22 14.58 0.98 8.60
CA LEU A 22 14.30 0.41 9.91
C LEU A 22 13.44 -0.85 9.69
N PRO A 23 13.84 -1.99 10.25
CA PRO A 23 12.99 -3.18 10.19
C PRO A 23 11.71 -2.91 10.98
N CYS A 24 10.57 -3.36 10.47
CA CYS A 24 9.31 -3.47 11.23
C CYS A 24 9.54 -4.39 12.45
N ALA A 25 10.13 -3.85 13.50
CA ALA A 25 10.47 -4.60 14.70
C ALA A 25 9.37 -4.46 15.75
N GLY A 26 8.42 -5.39 15.73
CA GLY A 26 7.75 -5.79 16.95
C GLY A 26 8.78 -6.41 17.88
N ARG A 27 8.99 -5.85 19.08
CA ARG A 27 9.88 -6.41 20.11
C ARG A 27 9.40 -7.80 20.53
N GLY A 28 10.20 -8.81 20.27
CA GLY A 28 10.01 -10.16 20.78
C GLY A 28 10.98 -11.15 20.13
N GLU A 29 11.99 -11.56 20.86
CA GLU A 29 12.91 -12.69 20.68
C GLU A 29 13.70 -12.77 19.36
N ALA A 30 15.00 -12.53 19.49
CA ALA A 30 16.03 -12.81 18.51
C ALA A 30 16.14 -14.32 18.32
N ASP A 31 15.79 -14.84 17.15
CA ASP A 31 16.39 -15.99 16.45
C ASP A 31 15.48 -16.66 15.40
N ALA A 32 14.53 -15.94 14.80
CA ALA A 32 13.78 -16.47 13.67
C ALA A 32 14.06 -15.63 12.43
N SER A 33 14.38 -16.28 11.31
CA SER A 33 14.46 -15.58 10.02
C SER A 33 13.14 -14.85 9.75
N PRO A 34 13.12 -13.68 9.08
CA PRO A 34 11.89 -12.96 8.78
C PRO A 34 10.79 -13.86 8.16
N GLN A 35 11.16 -14.81 7.32
CA GLN A 35 10.24 -15.76 6.70
C GLN A 35 9.54 -16.70 7.71
N SER A 36 10.17 -17.06 8.83
CA SER A 36 9.53 -17.91 9.83
C SER A 36 8.50 -17.18 10.71
N LEU A 37 8.64 -15.86 10.85
CA LEU A 37 7.69 -15.04 11.61
C LEU A 37 6.35 -14.87 10.87
N TYR A 38 6.36 -14.92 9.54
CA TYR A 38 5.18 -14.71 8.70
C TYR A 38 4.49 -16.01 8.30
N ALA A 39 5.24 -17.08 8.02
CA ALA A 39 4.71 -18.37 7.58
C ALA A 39 3.73 -19.05 8.56
N GLY A 40 3.77 -18.66 9.85
CA GLY A 40 2.83 -19.17 10.86
C GLY A 40 1.55 -18.34 11.01
N ARG A 41 1.58 -17.04 10.66
CA ARG A 41 0.49 -16.10 10.94
C ARG A 41 -0.57 -16.09 9.84
N THR A 42 -0.20 -16.28 8.58
CA THR A 42 -1.15 -16.38 7.46
C THR A 42 -1.87 -17.72 7.41
N ARG A 43 -1.32 -18.78 8.00
CA ARG A 43 -1.98 -20.11 8.06
C ARG A 43 -3.27 -20.13 8.88
N ASP A 44 -3.44 -19.14 9.77
CA ASP A 44 -4.60 -19.04 10.64
C ASP A 44 -5.65 -18.03 10.09
N ALA A 45 -5.44 -17.49 8.90
CA ALA A 45 -6.41 -16.60 8.27
C ALA A 45 -7.71 -17.35 7.94
N ASP A 46 -8.86 -16.75 8.23
CA ASP A 46 -10.15 -17.28 7.80
C ASP A 46 -10.34 -17.08 6.29
N VAL A 47 -9.87 -15.94 5.78
CA VAL A 47 -9.79 -15.62 4.35
C VAL A 47 -8.43 -15.00 4.06
N LEU A 48 -7.80 -15.41 2.97
CA LEU A 48 -6.59 -14.79 2.43
C LEU A 48 -6.64 -14.91 0.90
N ILE A 49 -6.71 -13.76 0.23
CA ILE A 49 -6.64 -13.68 -1.23
C ILE A 49 -5.17 -13.59 -1.62
N ASP A 50 -4.71 -14.54 -2.44
CA ASP A 50 -3.32 -14.60 -2.86
C ASP A 50 -3.09 -13.66 -4.05
N ILE A 51 -2.63 -12.45 -3.76
CA ILE A 51 -2.26 -11.43 -4.73
C ILE A 51 -0.73 -11.32 -4.73
N PRO A 52 -0.05 -11.37 -5.90
CA PRO A 52 1.39 -11.21 -5.98
C PRO A 52 1.85 -9.91 -5.32
N ASN A 53 2.68 -10.00 -4.28
CA ASN A 53 3.18 -8.82 -3.57
C ASN A 53 4.36 -8.22 -4.32
N LEU A 54 4.27 -6.94 -4.68
CA LEU A 54 5.34 -6.16 -5.30
C LEU A 54 5.83 -5.10 -4.32
N ARG A 55 7.12 -4.77 -4.41
CA ARG A 55 7.71 -3.72 -3.60
C ARG A 55 7.75 -2.42 -4.36
N GLN A 56 7.27 -1.33 -3.72
CA GLN A 56 7.42 0.02 -4.23
C GLN A 56 8.88 0.46 -4.26
N TYR A 57 9.22 1.37 -5.15
CA TYR A 57 10.45 2.14 -5.08
C TYR A 57 10.10 3.60 -4.71
N GLY A 58 10.99 4.26 -3.96
CA GLY A 58 10.71 5.60 -3.46
C GLY A 58 9.58 5.65 -2.41
N GLY A 59 9.29 6.83 -1.92
CA GLY A 59 8.31 7.06 -0.85
C GLY A 59 6.88 7.34 -1.34
N TYR A 60 6.65 7.47 -2.65
CA TYR A 60 5.41 8.00 -3.22
C TYR A 60 4.65 7.03 -4.15
N THR A 61 5.25 5.87 -4.50
CA THR A 61 4.67 4.94 -5.48
C THR A 61 3.79 3.85 -4.88
N CYS A 62 3.35 4.00 -3.63
CA CYS A 62 2.54 2.98 -2.95
C CYS A 62 1.23 2.70 -3.70
N GLY A 63 0.48 3.73 -4.10
CA GLY A 63 -0.77 3.57 -4.84
C GLY A 63 -0.55 2.93 -6.21
N THR A 64 0.44 3.41 -6.96
CA THR A 64 0.82 2.84 -8.27
C THR A 64 1.18 1.36 -8.15
N THR A 65 1.98 1.00 -7.14
CA THR A 65 2.39 -0.40 -6.92
C THR A 65 1.20 -1.27 -6.51
N CYS A 66 0.28 -0.75 -5.70
CA CYS A 66 -0.96 -1.46 -5.37
C CYS A 66 -1.82 -1.72 -6.62
N VAL A 67 -1.99 -0.72 -7.49
CA VAL A 67 -2.71 -0.90 -8.77
C VAL A 67 -2.02 -1.94 -9.63
N GLN A 68 -0.70 -1.90 -9.75
CA GLN A 68 0.05 -2.90 -10.50
C GLN A 68 -0.13 -4.33 -9.92
N MET A 69 -0.11 -4.50 -8.60
CA MET A 69 -0.38 -5.80 -7.96
C MET A 69 -1.77 -6.32 -8.32
N LEU A 70 -2.78 -5.45 -8.29
CA LEU A 70 -4.16 -5.81 -8.62
C LEU A 70 -4.31 -6.16 -10.11
N MET A 71 -3.71 -5.41 -11.02
CA MET A 71 -3.73 -5.71 -12.44
C MET A 71 -3.03 -7.04 -12.76
N ASN A 72 -1.88 -7.32 -12.12
CA ASN A 72 -1.20 -8.60 -12.25
C ASN A 72 -2.03 -9.78 -11.72
N TRP A 73 -2.86 -9.54 -10.70
CA TRP A 73 -3.75 -10.54 -10.16
C TRP A 73 -4.98 -10.78 -11.03
N LEU A 74 -5.53 -9.71 -11.62
CA LEU A 74 -6.70 -9.79 -12.51
C LEU A 74 -6.33 -10.39 -13.87
N GLU A 75 -5.25 -9.92 -14.47
CA GLU A 75 -4.83 -10.27 -15.83
C GLU A 75 -3.32 -10.59 -15.90
N PRO A 76 -2.87 -11.72 -15.37
CA PRO A 76 -1.44 -12.03 -15.21
C PRO A 76 -0.67 -12.12 -16.53
N TYR A 77 -1.36 -12.30 -17.65
CA TYR A 77 -0.73 -12.42 -18.98
C TYR A 77 -0.71 -11.11 -19.79
N GLN A 78 -1.46 -10.10 -19.37
CA GLN A 78 -1.61 -8.83 -20.10
C GLN A 78 -1.10 -7.64 -19.31
N ALA A 79 -0.93 -7.78 -17.98
CA ALA A 79 -0.48 -6.70 -17.16
C ALA A 79 0.93 -6.24 -17.53
N ASP A 80 1.11 -4.93 -17.73
CA ASP A 80 2.43 -4.34 -17.91
C ASP A 80 3.22 -4.47 -16.60
N LEU A 81 4.44 -4.97 -16.69
CA LEU A 81 5.34 -5.09 -15.55
C LEU A 81 6.15 -3.81 -15.30
N ASN A 82 6.02 -2.81 -16.18
CA ASN A 82 6.73 -1.56 -16.06
C ASN A 82 6.01 -0.59 -15.12
N LEU A 83 6.49 -0.44 -13.90
CA LEU A 83 5.90 0.47 -12.92
C LEU A 83 5.83 1.92 -13.40
N THR A 84 6.80 2.38 -14.21
CA THR A 84 6.78 3.74 -14.79
C THR A 84 5.57 3.97 -15.69
N ALA A 85 5.11 2.95 -16.43
CA ALA A 85 3.91 3.08 -17.24
C ALA A 85 2.66 3.28 -16.37
N TYR A 86 2.60 2.64 -15.20
CA TYR A 86 1.52 2.89 -14.23
C TYR A 86 1.61 4.27 -13.59
N GLU A 87 2.82 4.77 -13.28
CA GLU A 87 3.00 6.12 -12.75
C GLU A 87 2.50 7.17 -13.75
N GLU A 88 2.87 7.03 -15.02
CA GLU A 88 2.41 7.92 -16.09
C GLU A 88 0.88 7.86 -16.25
N ALA A 89 0.30 6.66 -16.30
CA ALA A 89 -1.13 6.47 -16.46
C ALA A 89 -1.95 7.00 -15.28
N LEU A 90 -1.43 6.88 -14.06
CA LEU A 90 -2.06 7.34 -12.82
C LEU A 90 -1.71 8.81 -12.48
N GLY A 91 -0.82 9.45 -13.24
CA GLY A 91 -0.34 10.79 -12.93
C GLY A 91 0.33 10.90 -11.55
N THR A 92 0.95 9.81 -11.09
CA THR A 92 1.62 9.74 -9.78
C THR A 92 2.87 10.62 -9.79
N THR A 93 3.04 11.46 -8.76
CA THR A 93 4.23 12.29 -8.59
C THR A 93 4.79 12.17 -7.17
N GLU A 94 6.05 12.60 -6.99
CA GLU A 94 6.68 12.63 -5.68
C GLU A 94 5.98 13.60 -4.71
N GLU A 95 5.37 14.67 -5.24
CA GLU A 95 4.70 15.68 -4.45
C GLU A 95 3.29 15.29 -4.00
N THR A 96 2.58 14.49 -4.81
CA THR A 96 1.15 14.21 -4.58
C THR A 96 0.82 12.74 -4.34
N GLY A 97 1.77 11.83 -4.60
CA GLY A 97 1.49 10.40 -4.61
C GLY A 97 0.46 10.04 -5.70
N THR A 98 -0.39 9.06 -5.42
CA THR A 98 -1.45 8.61 -6.34
C THR A 98 -2.82 8.96 -5.75
N SER A 99 -3.61 9.79 -6.44
CA SER A 99 -4.92 10.19 -5.95
C SER A 99 -5.97 9.07 -6.09
N PRO A 100 -7.00 9.04 -5.23
CA PRO A 100 -8.12 8.11 -5.34
C PRO A 100 -8.83 8.19 -6.70
N ASP A 101 -9.07 9.40 -7.20
CA ASP A 101 -9.76 9.62 -8.49
C ASP A 101 -8.95 9.07 -9.67
N ALA A 102 -7.62 9.21 -9.64
CA ALA A 102 -6.75 8.63 -10.68
C ALA A 102 -6.84 7.09 -10.68
N ILE A 103 -6.89 6.47 -9.51
CA ILE A 103 -7.05 5.02 -9.38
C ILE A 103 -8.40 4.57 -9.95
N LEU A 104 -9.48 5.29 -9.62
CA LEU A 104 -10.82 4.98 -10.15
C LEU A 104 -10.87 5.10 -11.67
N THR A 105 -10.37 6.21 -12.21
CA THR A 105 -10.31 6.45 -13.66
C THR A 105 -9.50 5.35 -14.36
N PHE A 106 -8.35 4.99 -13.79
CA PHE A 106 -7.51 3.93 -14.35
C PHE A 106 -8.26 2.59 -14.43
N PHE A 107 -8.94 2.18 -13.36
CA PHE A 107 -9.70 0.93 -13.36
C PHE A 107 -10.88 0.97 -14.34
N GLU A 108 -11.60 2.09 -14.44
CA GLU A 108 -12.68 2.27 -15.40
C GLU A 108 -12.19 2.15 -16.85
N GLU A 109 -11.08 2.82 -17.18
CA GLU A 109 -10.48 2.79 -18.53
C GLU A 109 -9.96 1.40 -18.90
N ASN A 110 -9.56 0.60 -17.91
CA ASN A 110 -9.12 -0.79 -18.10
C ASN A 110 -10.25 -1.82 -17.94
N GLY A 111 -11.51 -1.37 -17.80
CA GLY A 111 -12.67 -2.26 -17.74
C GLY A 111 -12.81 -3.04 -16.44
N VAL A 112 -12.08 -2.66 -15.39
CA VAL A 112 -12.15 -3.29 -14.06
C VAL A 112 -13.31 -2.71 -13.28
N ARG A 113 -14.20 -3.56 -12.76
CA ARG A 113 -15.30 -3.12 -11.92
C ARG A 113 -14.83 -2.87 -10.51
N VAL A 114 -15.16 -1.70 -9.99
CA VAL A 114 -14.79 -1.30 -8.63
C VAL A 114 -15.96 -0.67 -7.89
N ILE A 115 -15.95 -0.77 -6.56
CA ILE A 115 -16.91 -0.11 -5.67
C ILE A 115 -16.13 0.79 -4.71
N ALA A 116 -16.09 2.08 -5.02
CA ALA A 116 -15.51 3.09 -4.13
C ALA A 116 -16.53 3.55 -3.09
N LYS A 117 -16.11 3.59 -1.83
CA LYS A 117 -16.99 3.99 -0.71
C LYS A 117 -16.17 4.58 0.42
N GLU A 118 -16.65 5.70 0.97
CA GLU A 118 -16.23 6.22 2.27
C GLU A 118 -17.04 5.61 3.42
N LYS A 119 -16.57 5.84 4.64
CA LYS A 119 -17.23 5.35 5.87
C LYS A 119 -17.50 3.84 5.84
N ARG A 120 -16.60 3.09 5.22
CA ARG A 120 -16.62 1.63 5.34
C ARG A 120 -16.37 1.22 6.78
N THR A 121 -16.90 0.08 7.15
CA THR A 121 -16.62 -0.59 8.41
C THR A 121 -15.68 -1.78 8.18
N THR A 122 -15.12 -2.32 9.23
CA THR A 122 -14.37 -3.58 9.16
C THR A 122 -15.27 -4.76 8.77
N ASP A 123 -16.57 -4.71 9.05
CA ASP A 123 -17.54 -5.68 8.55
C ASP A 123 -17.73 -5.56 7.03
N ASP A 124 -17.69 -4.35 6.46
CA ASP A 124 -17.69 -4.17 5.00
C ASP A 124 -16.46 -4.81 4.35
N LEU A 125 -15.27 -4.72 4.98
CA LEU A 125 -14.06 -5.40 4.50
C LEU A 125 -14.22 -6.91 4.55
N ILE A 126 -14.69 -7.46 5.67
CA ILE A 126 -14.95 -8.90 5.83
C ILE A 126 -15.92 -9.38 4.73
N ALA A 127 -17.01 -8.64 4.53
CA ALA A 127 -17.99 -9.01 3.52
C ALA A 127 -17.42 -8.95 2.08
N ALA A 128 -16.54 -8.02 1.76
CA ALA A 128 -15.85 -7.98 0.48
C ALA A 128 -14.89 -9.18 0.32
N LEU A 129 -14.05 -9.42 1.33
CA LEU A 129 -13.09 -10.53 1.34
C LEU A 129 -13.76 -11.90 1.27
N ASP A 130 -14.92 -12.07 1.92
CA ASP A 130 -15.73 -13.31 1.84
C ASP A 130 -16.26 -13.59 0.41
N ARG A 131 -16.37 -12.54 -0.43
CA ARG A 131 -16.68 -12.67 -1.86
C ARG A 131 -15.45 -12.88 -2.74
N GLY A 132 -14.25 -12.88 -2.18
CA GLY A 132 -13.00 -12.92 -2.93
C GLY A 132 -12.61 -11.56 -3.52
N HIS A 133 -13.14 -10.47 -3.01
CA HIS A 133 -12.90 -9.11 -3.48
C HIS A 133 -11.89 -8.40 -2.55
N PRO A 134 -10.66 -8.15 -2.99
CA PRO A 134 -9.70 -7.35 -2.23
C PRO A 134 -10.14 -5.88 -2.20
N VAL A 135 -9.71 -5.17 -1.15
CA VAL A 135 -10.06 -3.76 -0.98
C VAL A 135 -8.79 -2.92 -0.87
N LEU A 136 -8.58 -2.01 -1.81
CA LEU A 136 -7.54 -1.00 -1.73
C LEU A 136 -7.97 0.06 -0.72
N VAL A 137 -7.13 0.34 0.29
CA VAL A 137 -7.42 1.29 1.36
C VAL A 137 -6.26 2.25 1.56
N CYS A 138 -6.56 3.50 1.91
CA CYS A 138 -5.56 4.47 2.32
C CYS A 138 -5.55 4.59 3.85
N ILE A 139 -4.36 4.56 4.42
CA ILE A 139 -4.13 4.53 5.86
C ILE A 139 -3.01 5.50 6.24
N GLN A 140 -2.95 5.89 7.50
CA GLN A 140 -1.77 6.53 8.08
C GLN A 140 -0.77 5.47 8.51
N ALA A 141 0.45 5.53 7.99
CA ALA A 141 1.52 4.55 8.22
C ALA A 141 2.78 5.20 8.80
N TRP A 142 3.70 4.41 9.30
CA TRP A 142 5.13 4.64 9.56
C TRP A 142 5.55 5.61 10.66
N SER A 143 4.74 6.45 11.25
CA SER A 143 5.23 7.37 12.27
C SER A 143 5.86 6.64 13.46
N ALA A 144 7.14 6.89 13.72
CA ALA A 144 7.84 6.35 14.88
C ALA A 144 7.28 6.88 16.21
N ASP A 145 6.72 8.09 16.19
CA ASP A 145 6.16 8.79 17.34
C ASP A 145 4.61 8.72 17.38
N GLY A 146 4.02 7.97 16.47
CA GLY A 146 2.58 7.91 16.27
C GLY A 146 2.14 8.82 15.11
N TYR A 147 1.12 8.41 14.40
CA TYR A 147 0.46 9.17 13.33
C TYR A 147 -0.55 10.13 13.95
N ASN A 148 -0.59 11.36 13.45
CA ASN A 148 -1.56 12.36 13.91
C ASN A 148 -2.84 12.28 13.07
N THR A 149 -3.86 11.64 13.62
CA THR A 149 -5.20 11.57 13.03
C THR A 149 -6.23 12.42 13.79
N GLN A 150 -5.82 13.15 14.82
CA GLN A 150 -6.72 13.75 15.80
C GLN A 150 -6.58 15.28 15.91
N ASP A 151 -5.43 15.83 15.60
CA ASP A 151 -5.17 17.27 15.76
C ASP A 151 -4.93 17.96 14.41
N PRO A 152 -5.99 18.46 13.76
CA PRO A 152 -5.89 19.20 12.51
C PRO A 152 -5.22 20.57 12.65
N SER A 153 -4.96 21.05 13.88
CA SER A 153 -4.24 22.30 14.09
C SER A 153 -2.74 22.15 13.90
N ASP A 154 -2.21 20.95 13.96
CA ASP A 154 -0.81 20.62 13.64
C ASP A 154 -0.71 20.20 12.15
N ALA A 155 -0.69 21.19 11.28
CA ALA A 155 -0.68 20.97 9.84
C ALA A 155 0.57 20.22 9.33
N ASP A 156 1.66 20.21 10.09
CA ASP A 156 2.91 19.54 9.69
C ASP A 156 2.84 18.02 9.88
N THR A 157 2.02 17.55 10.79
CA THR A 157 1.91 16.12 11.13
C THR A 157 0.52 15.53 10.89
N TYR A 158 -0.52 16.37 10.76
CA TYR A 158 -1.89 15.91 10.57
C TYR A 158 -2.07 15.21 9.23
N LEU A 159 -2.39 13.91 9.27
CA LEU A 159 -2.56 13.05 8.11
C LEU A 159 -1.39 13.09 7.10
N ALA A 160 -0.16 13.30 7.61
CA ALA A 160 1.03 13.45 6.78
C ALA A 160 1.65 12.10 6.32
N GLU A 161 1.20 10.98 6.88
CA GLU A 161 1.78 9.64 6.67
C GLU A 161 0.88 8.75 5.80
N GLY A 162 0.26 9.36 4.77
CA GLY A 162 -0.65 8.68 3.86
C GLY A 162 0.00 7.50 3.11
N HIS A 163 -0.70 6.36 3.07
CA HIS A 163 -0.18 5.17 2.45
C HIS A 163 -1.28 4.26 1.89
N TRP A 164 -1.10 3.80 0.64
CA TRP A 164 -1.97 2.83 0.02
C TRP A 164 -1.52 1.40 0.30
N VAL A 165 -2.47 0.57 0.72
CA VAL A 165 -2.28 -0.88 0.91
C VAL A 165 -3.50 -1.65 0.40
N ILE A 166 -3.36 -2.93 0.10
CA ILE A 166 -4.46 -3.79 -0.32
C ILE A 166 -4.85 -4.71 0.84
N CYS A 167 -6.07 -4.56 1.38
CA CYS A 167 -6.63 -5.53 2.31
C CYS A 167 -6.97 -6.81 1.55
N VAL A 168 -6.28 -7.89 1.89
CA VAL A 168 -6.36 -9.18 1.18
C VAL A 168 -6.88 -10.32 2.03
N GLY A 169 -7.07 -10.10 3.33
CA GLY A 169 -7.54 -11.17 4.19
C GLY A 169 -7.84 -10.73 5.62
N TYR A 170 -8.40 -11.64 6.38
CA TYR A 170 -8.68 -11.41 7.78
C TYR A 170 -8.63 -12.70 8.61
N GLN A 171 -8.55 -12.56 9.92
CA GLN A 171 -8.74 -13.61 10.91
C GLN A 171 -9.67 -13.10 12.01
N LYS A 172 -10.76 -13.83 12.28
CA LYS A 172 -11.64 -13.55 13.40
C LYS A 172 -10.98 -13.97 14.70
N LYS A 173 -10.98 -13.09 15.69
CA LYS A 173 -10.44 -13.38 17.02
C LYS A 173 -11.35 -12.85 18.12
N THR A 174 -11.38 -13.52 19.25
CA THR A 174 -12.00 -12.99 20.45
C THR A 174 -11.27 -11.70 20.86
N GLY A 175 -12.00 -10.58 20.91
CA GLY A 175 -11.46 -9.27 21.27
C GLY A 175 -11.00 -8.41 20.10
N GLY A 176 -11.39 -8.71 18.88
CA GLY A 176 -11.18 -7.93 17.66
C GLY A 176 -10.42 -8.69 16.58
N ASN A 177 -10.81 -8.45 15.35
CA ASN A 177 -10.26 -9.12 14.20
C ASN A 177 -8.82 -8.68 13.89
N VAL A 178 -8.12 -9.46 13.08
CA VAL A 178 -6.84 -9.10 12.47
C VAL A 178 -7.03 -9.08 10.97
N PHE A 179 -6.55 -8.03 10.30
CA PHE A 179 -6.59 -7.87 8.85
C PHE A 179 -5.20 -8.04 8.26
N TYR A 180 -5.13 -8.65 7.09
CA TYR A 180 -3.91 -8.89 6.34
C TYR A 180 -3.88 -7.98 5.11
N PHE A 181 -2.70 -7.46 4.82
CA PHE A 181 -2.49 -6.50 3.75
C PHE A 181 -1.31 -6.90 2.86
N ASN A 182 -1.47 -6.76 1.56
CA ASN A 182 -0.34 -6.55 0.69
C ASN A 182 0.09 -5.10 0.84
N ASP A 183 1.26 -4.91 1.41
CA ASP A 183 1.86 -3.61 1.67
C ASP A 183 3.07 -3.44 0.74
N PRO A 184 3.02 -2.48 -0.21
CA PRO A 184 4.11 -2.30 -1.17
C PRO A 184 5.43 -1.85 -0.55
N ALA A 185 5.41 -1.36 0.68
CA ALA A 185 6.62 -0.96 1.38
C ALA A 185 7.26 -2.11 2.17
N CYS A 186 6.55 -3.21 2.39
CA CYS A 186 7.01 -4.37 3.13
C CYS A 186 7.29 -5.58 2.24
N VAL A 187 8.06 -6.53 2.74
CA VAL A 187 8.23 -7.84 2.12
C VAL A 187 7.28 -8.82 2.81
N GLY A 188 6.34 -9.36 2.07
CA GLY A 188 5.30 -10.25 2.57
C GLY A 188 4.05 -9.50 3.05
N TYR A 189 3.18 -10.19 3.77
CA TYR A 189 1.93 -9.62 4.26
C TYR A 189 2.15 -8.73 5.49
N GLY A 190 1.62 -7.48 5.43
CA GLY A 190 1.38 -6.68 6.62
C GLY A 190 0.19 -7.20 7.41
N LEU A 191 0.11 -6.88 8.70
CA LEU A 191 -1.07 -7.16 9.50
C LEU A 191 -1.39 -5.99 10.43
N MET A 192 -2.68 -5.73 10.62
CA MET A 192 -3.17 -4.81 11.65
C MET A 192 -4.28 -5.45 12.48
N ARG A 193 -4.32 -5.09 13.75
CA ARG A 193 -5.50 -5.35 14.58
C ARG A 193 -6.62 -4.39 14.19
N GLU A 194 -7.84 -4.82 14.31
CA GLU A 194 -9.04 -4.04 13.97
C GLU A 194 -9.04 -2.65 14.63
N ALA A 195 -8.68 -2.56 15.91
CA ALA A 195 -8.61 -1.29 16.61
C ALA A 195 -7.54 -0.33 16.03
N ASP A 196 -6.41 -0.87 15.57
CA ASP A 196 -5.36 -0.08 14.91
C ASP A 196 -5.79 0.35 13.51
N LEU A 197 -6.41 -0.55 12.75
CA LEU A 197 -6.96 -0.24 11.45
C LEU A 197 -7.97 0.90 11.54
N ASN A 198 -8.97 0.80 12.41
CA ASN A 198 -9.98 1.85 12.59
C ASN A 198 -9.40 3.22 12.95
N ARG A 199 -8.27 3.28 13.66
CA ARG A 199 -7.62 4.55 13.99
C ARG A 199 -6.78 5.11 12.84
N ARG A 200 -6.26 4.25 11.95
CA ARG A 200 -5.36 4.61 10.86
C ARG A 200 -6.07 4.79 9.53
N TRP A 201 -7.29 4.30 9.40
CA TRP A 201 -8.02 4.27 8.13
C TRP A 201 -8.63 5.63 7.79
N ILE A 202 -7.77 6.60 7.64
CA ILE A 202 -8.08 7.98 7.27
C ILE A 202 -6.87 8.54 6.52
N ASP A 203 -7.11 9.36 5.51
CA ASP A 203 -6.05 10.02 4.74
C ASP A 203 -6.51 11.36 4.19
N MET A 204 -5.59 12.14 3.66
CA MET A 204 -5.88 13.42 3.02
C MET A 204 -5.06 13.54 1.73
N ASP A 205 -5.71 13.92 0.64
CA ASP A 205 -5.00 14.18 -0.60
C ASP A 205 -4.30 15.54 -0.62
N ALA A 206 -3.51 15.79 -1.67
CA ALA A 206 -2.79 17.05 -1.85
C ALA A 206 -3.71 18.28 -2.01
N ALA A 207 -5.00 18.09 -2.30
CA ALA A 207 -6.01 19.14 -2.36
C ALA A 207 -6.65 19.43 -0.99
N GLY A 208 -6.31 18.65 0.04
CA GLY A 208 -6.87 18.76 1.38
C GLY A 208 -8.21 18.03 1.56
N THR A 209 -8.59 17.16 0.63
CA THR A 209 -9.79 16.32 0.76
C THR A 209 -9.51 15.17 1.71
N ILE A 210 -10.31 15.04 2.76
CA ILE A 210 -10.16 13.97 3.75
C ILE A 210 -10.99 12.76 3.32
N TYR A 211 -10.35 11.60 3.32
CA TYR A 211 -10.91 10.29 3.01
C TYR A 211 -10.97 9.45 4.29
N ASP A 212 -12.14 9.43 4.92
CA ASP A 212 -12.34 8.72 6.18
C ASP A 212 -12.93 7.33 5.94
N HIS A 213 -12.18 6.28 6.31
CA HIS A 213 -12.54 4.89 6.06
C HIS A 213 -12.88 4.63 4.58
N TYR A 214 -12.07 5.24 3.69
CA TYR A 214 -12.23 5.10 2.25
C TYR A 214 -11.62 3.81 1.75
N GLY A 215 -12.32 3.12 0.86
CA GLY A 215 -11.81 1.92 0.20
C GLY A 215 -12.39 1.71 -1.18
N ILE A 216 -11.56 1.19 -2.07
CA ILE A 216 -11.88 0.79 -3.43
C ILE A 216 -11.88 -0.74 -3.47
N GLU A 217 -13.07 -1.33 -3.45
CA GLU A 217 -13.26 -2.77 -3.58
C GLU A 217 -13.15 -3.16 -5.05
N ILE A 218 -12.38 -4.19 -5.35
CA ILE A 218 -12.31 -4.78 -6.69
C ILE A 218 -13.46 -5.78 -6.80
N ASP A 219 -14.53 -5.40 -7.50
CA ASP A 219 -15.76 -6.22 -7.67
C ASP A 219 -15.57 -7.29 -8.76
N GLU A 220 -14.44 -7.98 -8.69
CA GLU A 220 -14.06 -9.06 -9.59
C GLU A 220 -13.23 -10.09 -8.83
N SER A 221 -13.33 -11.34 -9.30
CA SER A 221 -12.41 -12.38 -8.86
C SER A 221 -11.21 -12.39 -9.80
N GLY A 222 -10.01 -12.37 -9.23
CA GLY A 222 -8.80 -12.53 -10.01
C GLY A 222 -8.73 -13.89 -10.69
N SER A 223 -7.86 -13.99 -11.68
CA SER A 223 -7.49 -15.30 -12.21
C SER A 223 -6.88 -16.11 -11.06
N ALA A 224 -7.24 -17.36 -10.98
CA ALA A 224 -6.71 -18.25 -9.94
C ALA A 224 -5.18 -18.35 -10.10
N TYR A 225 -4.46 -17.50 -9.36
CA TYR A 225 -3.01 -17.65 -9.24
C TYR A 225 -2.77 -18.83 -8.29
N ASP A 226 -2.24 -19.90 -8.84
CA ASP A 226 -1.76 -21.03 -8.04
C ASP A 226 -0.23 -21.06 -8.11
N PRO A 227 0.47 -20.62 -7.04
CA PRO A 227 1.93 -20.60 -7.01
C PRO A 227 2.54 -21.99 -7.07
N GLN A 228 1.74 -23.05 -6.91
CA GLN A 228 2.14 -24.44 -7.06
C GLN A 228 1.52 -25.10 -8.31
N GLY A 229 0.75 -24.31 -9.07
CA GLY A 229 0.15 -24.76 -10.32
C GLY A 229 1.21 -25.12 -11.35
N VAL A 230 1.00 -26.24 -12.02
CA VAL A 230 1.85 -26.69 -13.13
C VAL A 230 1.02 -26.60 -14.40
N PHE A 231 1.53 -25.85 -15.37
CA PHE A 231 0.91 -25.70 -16.69
C PHE A 231 1.75 -26.43 -17.74
N GLU A 232 1.07 -27.08 -18.68
CA GLU A 232 1.72 -27.55 -19.90
C GLU A 232 1.93 -26.34 -20.82
N LEU A 233 3.18 -26.11 -21.21
CA LEU A 233 3.52 -25.06 -22.16
C LEU A 233 3.35 -25.63 -23.58
N GLU A 234 2.49 -25.02 -24.38
CA GLU A 234 2.29 -25.33 -25.78
C GLU A 234 3.34 -24.70 -26.70
#